data_5371004f4a7b6ee4109c56f2c68e380c
#
_entry.id   5371004f4a7b6ee4109c56f2c68e380c
#
_cell.length_a   1.000
_cell.length_b   1.000
_cell.length_c   1.000
_cell.angle_alpha   90.00
_cell.angle_beta   90.00
_cell.angle_gamma   90.00
#
_symmetry.space_group_name_H-M   'P 1'
#
loop_
_entity.id
_entity.type
_entity.pdbx_description
1 polymer ?
#
loop_
_entity_poly.entity_id
_entity_poly.type
_entity_poly.pdbx_seq_one_letter_code
_entity_poly.pdbx_strand_id
1 'polypeptide(L)'
;MNATRSTLVAATALLCACGAKAAEATTNELEKVDSAGLSVEFSMDVLSDYMWRGTICNGNPVWQPSLTLGYDTGDYGAFAANVWQSYDLTHKRGTATNSRQACGLQEIDYTLSYSISVKDFAFEVGHIFYTFPKNNGSSDQDLYASVAYNNDIITPSAAAYWNYNSAHDADPSVVYFTFGLSHEFEPIDKLTITPSASLGFGDNAWSEYVTGVDAGTELTDSTIGVAAAYAITDNVSVGAQINYTWIPSHTLRHLDYMGCGKDQLVWGGVNCTFSF
;
A
#
# COMPACT_ATOMS: atom_id res chain seq x y z
N MET A 1 -35.51 21.44 15.51
CA MET A 1 -35.28 20.08 14.98
C MET A 1 -33.91 20.13 14.39
N ASN A 2 -32.90 19.77 15.19
CA ASN A 2 -31.50 19.75 14.77
C ASN A 2 -31.24 18.38 14.15
N ALA A 3 -31.02 18.36 12.84
CA ALA A 3 -30.50 17.19 12.16
C ALA A 3 -29.01 17.04 12.53
N THR A 4 -28.72 16.05 13.32
CA THR A 4 -27.35 15.59 13.59
C THR A 4 -26.78 15.06 12.27
N ARG A 5 -25.91 15.82 11.66
CA ARG A 5 -25.10 15.35 10.52
C ARG A 5 -24.13 14.33 11.09
N SER A 6 -24.32 13.08 10.74
CA SER A 6 -23.31 12.04 10.95
C SER A 6 -22.15 12.34 10.02
N THR A 7 -21.08 12.85 10.56
CA THR A 7 -19.79 12.96 9.86
C THR A 7 -19.28 11.52 9.70
N LEU A 8 -19.31 11.00 8.48
CA LEU A 8 -18.70 9.72 8.16
C LEU A 8 -17.19 10.00 8.09
N VAL A 9 -16.51 9.78 9.21
CA VAL A 9 -15.04 9.77 9.24
C VAL A 9 -14.62 8.44 8.61
N ALA A 10 -14.25 8.50 7.36
CA ALA A 10 -13.65 7.37 6.68
C ALA A 10 -12.20 7.25 7.14
N ALA A 11 -11.88 6.25 7.93
CA ALA A 11 -10.53 6.00 8.40
C ALA A 11 -9.68 5.42 7.28
N THR A 12 -8.68 6.15 6.91
CA THR A 12 -7.58 5.64 6.11
C THR A 12 -6.82 4.63 6.94
N ALA A 13 -7.06 3.35 6.72
CA ALA A 13 -6.20 2.32 7.27
C ALA A 13 -4.85 2.42 6.54
N LEU A 14 -3.89 3.08 7.17
CA LEU A 14 -2.51 3.16 6.70
C LEU A 14 -1.89 1.76 6.82
N LEU A 15 -2.20 0.90 5.86
CA LEU A 15 -1.50 -0.35 5.68
C LEU A 15 -0.11 0.00 5.13
N CYS A 16 0.86 0.19 6.05
CA CYS A 16 2.27 0.29 5.70
C CYS A 16 2.73 -1.01 5.04
N ALA A 17 2.45 -1.15 3.76
CA ALA A 17 3.15 -2.09 2.92
C ALA A 17 3.19 -1.48 1.53
N CYS A 18 4.35 -1.32 0.99
CA CYS A 18 4.54 -0.99 -0.41
C CYS A 18 3.77 -1.98 -1.28
N GLY A 19 2.87 -1.50 -2.08
CA GLY A 19 1.91 -2.29 -2.88
C GLY A 19 0.45 -2.08 -2.49
N ALA A 20 0.15 -1.61 -1.28
CA ALA A 20 -1.23 -1.36 -0.83
C ALA A 20 -1.72 0.08 -1.06
N LYS A 21 -0.94 0.94 -1.74
CA LYS A 21 -1.36 2.33 -2.00
C LYS A 21 -2.56 2.47 -2.93
N ALA A 22 -2.89 1.43 -3.68
CA ALA A 22 -4.12 1.42 -4.46
C ALA A 22 -5.39 1.44 -3.59
N ALA A 23 -5.30 1.03 -2.32
CA ALA A 23 -6.43 1.01 -1.40
C ALA A 23 -6.51 2.24 -0.46
N GLU A 24 -5.45 3.04 -0.35
CA GLU A 24 -5.43 4.19 0.57
C GLU A 24 -6.12 5.44 0.04
N ALA A 25 -6.36 5.52 -1.27
CA ALA A 25 -6.82 6.75 -1.89
C ALA A 25 -8.33 7.01 -1.77
N THR A 26 -9.12 6.05 -1.33
CA THR A 26 -10.57 6.12 -1.58
C THR A 26 -11.42 6.61 -0.43
N THR A 27 -10.90 6.92 0.74
CA THR A 27 -11.80 7.18 1.87
C THR A 27 -11.87 8.61 2.39
N ASN A 28 -10.95 9.51 2.06
CA ASN A 28 -10.92 10.81 2.74
C ASN A 28 -11.60 11.99 2.06
N GLU A 29 -12.05 11.92 0.82
CA GLU A 29 -12.68 13.09 0.17
C GLU A 29 -13.82 12.81 -0.81
N LEU A 30 -14.69 11.85 -0.54
CA LEU A 30 -15.94 11.71 -1.32
C LEU A 30 -16.99 12.78 -0.97
N GLU A 31 -16.69 13.77 -0.14
CA GLU A 31 -17.68 14.77 0.29
C GLU A 31 -17.93 15.93 -0.69
N LYS A 32 -17.26 16.01 -1.85
CA LYS A 32 -17.45 17.16 -2.74
C LYS A 32 -17.44 16.85 -4.24
N VAL A 33 -18.17 15.87 -4.68
CA VAL A 33 -18.54 15.84 -6.10
C VAL A 33 -20.05 15.96 -6.22
N ASP A 34 -20.52 17.16 -6.52
CA ASP A 34 -21.93 17.51 -6.67
C ASP A 34 -22.54 17.00 -7.99
N SER A 35 -21.94 15.95 -8.57
CA SER A 35 -22.44 15.29 -9.77
C SER A 35 -22.01 13.81 -9.82
N ALA A 36 -22.90 12.94 -9.37
CA ALA A 36 -22.92 11.50 -9.68
C ALA A 36 -21.92 10.59 -8.94
N GLY A 37 -21.46 10.90 -7.72
CA GLY A 37 -20.62 9.98 -6.93
C GLY A 37 -19.28 9.59 -7.57
N LEU A 38 -18.83 10.31 -8.60
CA LEU A 38 -17.57 10.08 -9.30
C LEU A 38 -16.44 10.91 -8.69
N SER A 39 -15.29 10.29 -8.43
CA SER A 39 -14.08 10.96 -7.97
C SER A 39 -12.88 10.59 -8.83
N VAL A 40 -11.91 11.49 -8.88
CA VAL A 40 -10.62 11.28 -9.56
C VAL A 40 -9.51 11.70 -8.62
N GLU A 41 -8.57 10.80 -8.35
CA GLU A 41 -7.37 11.14 -7.59
C GLU A 41 -6.13 10.81 -8.40
N PHE A 42 -5.18 11.73 -8.39
CA PHE A 42 -3.84 11.52 -8.94
C PHE A 42 -2.82 11.79 -7.83
N SER A 43 -1.99 10.80 -7.52
CA SER A 43 -0.91 10.92 -6.55
C SER A 43 0.44 10.62 -7.17
N MET A 44 1.49 11.17 -6.58
CA MET A 44 2.88 10.94 -6.96
C MET A 44 3.73 10.83 -5.70
N ASP A 45 4.49 9.76 -5.61
CA ASP A 45 5.49 9.58 -4.57
C ASP A 45 6.89 9.59 -5.16
N VAL A 46 7.84 10.19 -4.43
CA VAL A 46 9.27 10.03 -4.65
C VAL A 46 9.85 9.45 -3.37
N LEU A 47 10.27 8.19 -3.43
CA LEU A 47 10.75 7.42 -2.28
C LEU A 47 12.23 7.09 -2.45
N SER A 48 12.93 6.91 -1.31
CA SER A 48 14.34 6.49 -1.30
C SER A 48 14.54 5.07 -1.80
N ASP A 49 13.56 4.19 -1.54
CA ASP A 49 13.56 2.77 -1.85
C ASP A 49 12.13 2.32 -2.15
N TYR A 50 11.98 1.26 -2.95
CA TYR A 50 10.71 0.59 -3.13
C TYR A 50 10.66 -0.66 -2.25
N MET A 51 9.90 -0.58 -1.16
CA MET A 51 9.63 -1.70 -0.25
C MET A 51 8.27 -2.33 -0.57
N TRP A 52 8.19 -3.65 -0.55
CA TRP A 52 6.94 -4.40 -0.71
C TRP A 52 6.93 -5.61 0.21
N ARG A 53 6.00 -5.65 1.17
CA ARG A 53 5.84 -6.77 2.13
C ARG A 53 7.16 -7.21 2.77
N GLY A 54 7.98 -6.26 3.23
CA GLY A 54 9.28 -6.50 3.83
C GLY A 54 10.43 -6.74 2.87
N THR A 55 10.19 -6.82 1.56
CA THR A 55 11.24 -6.99 0.54
C THR A 55 11.61 -5.69 -0.16
N ILE A 56 12.86 -5.53 -0.53
CA ILE A 56 13.36 -4.41 -1.33
C ILE A 56 13.17 -4.75 -2.81
N CYS A 57 12.11 -4.23 -3.44
CA CYS A 57 11.89 -4.37 -4.88
C CYS A 57 12.86 -3.48 -5.68
N ASN A 58 13.19 -2.29 -5.14
CA ASN A 58 14.23 -1.43 -5.66
C ASN A 58 14.90 -0.66 -4.51
N GLY A 59 16.22 -0.81 -4.36
CA GLY A 59 17.04 -0.11 -3.36
C GLY A 59 17.62 1.22 -3.85
N ASN A 60 16.99 1.87 -4.83
CA ASN A 60 17.33 3.20 -5.34
C ASN A 60 16.10 4.09 -5.27
N PRO A 61 16.26 5.42 -5.38
CA PRO A 61 15.12 6.32 -5.49
C PRO A 61 14.17 5.94 -6.62
N VAL A 62 12.88 5.92 -6.30
CA VAL A 62 11.80 5.60 -7.24
C VAL A 62 10.79 6.73 -7.32
N TRP A 63 10.13 6.85 -8.48
CA TRP A 63 8.95 7.67 -8.67
C TRP A 63 7.75 6.76 -8.90
N GLN A 64 6.70 6.96 -8.10
CA GLN A 64 5.53 6.09 -8.08
C GLN A 64 4.25 6.91 -8.26
N PRO A 65 3.85 7.21 -9.51
CA PRO A 65 2.58 7.84 -9.81
C PRO A 65 1.41 6.85 -9.71
N SER A 66 0.25 7.35 -9.32
CA SER A 66 -0.99 6.59 -9.21
C SER A 66 -2.19 7.42 -9.68
N LEU A 67 -3.12 6.79 -10.37
CA LEU A 67 -4.40 7.37 -10.78
C LEU A 67 -5.53 6.47 -10.32
N THR A 68 -6.46 7.03 -9.54
CA THR A 68 -7.66 6.34 -9.06
C THR A 68 -8.91 7.01 -9.61
N LEU A 69 -9.84 6.19 -10.08
CA LEU A 69 -11.20 6.57 -10.41
C LEU A 69 -12.13 5.89 -9.42
N GLY A 70 -12.88 6.67 -8.65
CA GLY A 70 -13.85 6.19 -7.67
C GLY A 70 -15.28 6.42 -8.12
N TYR A 71 -16.19 5.55 -7.70
CA TYR A 71 -17.62 5.73 -7.85
C TYR A 71 -18.35 5.34 -6.57
N ASP A 72 -18.83 6.35 -5.86
CA ASP A 72 -19.61 6.18 -4.62
C ASP A 72 -21.08 5.89 -4.98
N THR A 73 -21.63 4.83 -4.41
CA THR A 73 -23.02 4.42 -4.56
C THR A 73 -23.87 4.75 -3.33
N GLY A 74 -23.33 5.55 -2.41
CA GLY A 74 -23.97 5.94 -1.14
C GLY A 74 -23.99 4.76 -0.16
N ASP A 75 -25.16 4.43 0.34
CA ASP A 75 -25.34 3.36 1.34
C ASP A 75 -24.89 1.97 0.87
N TYR A 76 -24.62 1.80 -0.41
CA TYR A 76 -24.18 0.53 -1.01
C TYR A 76 -22.66 0.45 -1.23
N GLY A 77 -21.88 1.37 -0.65
CA GLY A 77 -20.43 1.37 -0.75
C GLY A 77 -19.89 2.04 -2.00
N ALA A 78 -18.62 1.83 -2.30
CA ALA A 78 -17.92 2.48 -3.40
C ALA A 78 -17.08 1.47 -4.21
N PHE A 79 -16.98 1.72 -5.51
CA PHE A 79 -16.08 1.02 -6.42
C PHE A 79 -14.88 1.91 -6.75
N ALA A 80 -13.71 1.31 -6.91
CA ALA A 80 -12.56 2.03 -7.40
C ALA A 80 -11.80 1.23 -8.47
N ALA A 81 -11.22 1.96 -9.42
CA ALA A 81 -10.24 1.44 -10.37
C ALA A 81 -8.97 2.27 -10.26
N ASN A 82 -7.84 1.63 -10.04
CA ASN A 82 -6.56 2.29 -9.86
C ASN A 82 -5.53 1.76 -10.85
N VAL A 83 -4.64 2.64 -11.29
CA VAL A 83 -3.41 2.31 -12.01
C VAL A 83 -2.25 2.94 -11.27
N TRP A 84 -1.38 2.10 -10.73
CA TRP A 84 -0.15 2.51 -10.06
C TRP A 84 1.06 2.07 -10.87
N GLN A 85 2.16 2.80 -10.76
CA GLN A 85 3.39 2.52 -11.50
C GLN A 85 4.62 2.77 -10.63
N SER A 86 5.72 2.09 -10.93
CA SER A 86 7.03 2.33 -10.32
C SER A 86 8.11 2.56 -11.37
N TYR A 87 8.83 3.66 -11.23
CA TYR A 87 9.97 4.04 -12.08
C TYR A 87 11.23 4.16 -11.25
N ASP A 88 12.31 3.49 -11.65
CA ASP A 88 13.65 3.74 -11.12
C ASP A 88 14.15 5.10 -11.60
N LEU A 89 14.56 5.96 -10.69
CA LEU A 89 15.09 7.31 -10.99
C LEU A 89 16.60 7.32 -11.23
N THR A 90 17.29 6.19 -11.12
CA THR A 90 18.74 6.13 -11.22
C THR A 90 19.22 5.56 -12.55
N HIS A 91 20.44 5.93 -12.94
CA HIS A 91 21.14 5.33 -14.07
C HIS A 91 22.06 4.16 -13.64
N LYS A 92 22.08 3.83 -12.36
CA LYS A 92 22.91 2.74 -11.85
C LYS A 92 22.14 1.42 -11.99
N ARG A 93 22.83 0.36 -12.38
CA ARG A 93 22.29 -0.99 -12.22
C ARG A 93 21.96 -1.17 -10.74
N GLY A 94 20.69 -1.35 -10.43
CA GLY A 94 20.23 -1.51 -9.07
C GLY A 94 20.86 -2.72 -8.40
N THR A 95 20.96 -2.65 -7.10
CA THR A 95 21.37 -3.75 -6.24
C THR A 95 20.23 -4.74 -5.99
N ALA A 96 19.01 -4.45 -6.47
CA ALA A 96 17.91 -5.39 -6.42
C ALA A 96 18.11 -6.54 -7.39
N THR A 97 17.73 -7.72 -6.97
CA THR A 97 18.03 -9.01 -7.59
C THR A 97 17.61 -9.16 -9.06
N ASN A 98 16.80 -8.27 -9.61
CA ASN A 98 16.27 -8.37 -10.97
C ASN A 98 16.41 -7.10 -11.84
N SER A 99 17.06 -6.04 -11.38
CA SER A 99 17.17 -4.83 -12.19
C SER A 99 18.32 -4.89 -13.19
N ARG A 100 18.11 -5.57 -14.29
CA ARG A 100 19.04 -5.53 -15.43
C ARG A 100 19.01 -4.20 -16.20
N GLN A 101 18.13 -3.27 -15.82
CA GLN A 101 17.95 -2.00 -16.52
C GLN A 101 17.84 -0.85 -15.52
N ALA A 102 18.83 0.01 -15.52
CA ALA A 102 18.78 1.31 -14.87
C ALA A 102 17.79 2.22 -15.61
N CYS A 103 17.12 3.08 -14.90
CA CYS A 103 16.13 4.05 -15.38
C CYS A 103 14.90 3.47 -16.09
N GLY A 104 13.75 3.82 -15.60
CA GLY A 104 12.49 3.65 -16.29
C GLY A 104 11.50 2.74 -15.56
N LEU A 105 10.39 2.53 -16.24
CA LEU A 105 9.23 1.77 -15.75
C LEU A 105 9.62 0.34 -15.38
N GLN A 106 9.34 -0.03 -14.12
CA GLN A 106 9.63 -1.35 -13.57
C GLN A 106 8.37 -2.20 -13.44
N GLU A 107 7.27 -1.57 -12.99
CA GLU A 107 6.04 -2.24 -12.61
C GLU A 107 4.83 -1.35 -12.92
N ILE A 108 3.74 -1.97 -13.32
CA ILE A 108 2.42 -1.35 -13.45
C ILE A 108 1.41 -2.28 -12.78
N ASP A 109 0.65 -1.74 -11.83
CA ASP A 109 -0.41 -2.45 -11.14
C ASP A 109 -1.76 -1.87 -11.51
N TYR A 110 -2.71 -2.77 -11.78
CA TYR A 110 -4.10 -2.43 -12.01
C TYR A 110 -4.94 -3.02 -10.88
N THR A 111 -5.63 -2.16 -10.13
CA THR A 111 -6.48 -2.61 -9.03
C THR A 111 -7.93 -2.27 -9.32
N LEU A 112 -8.81 -3.24 -9.06
CA LEU A 112 -10.25 -3.03 -8.96
C LEU A 112 -10.67 -3.38 -7.56
N SER A 113 -11.40 -2.48 -6.88
CA SER A 113 -11.85 -2.70 -5.51
C SER A 113 -13.30 -2.28 -5.30
N TYR A 114 -13.87 -2.83 -4.25
CA TYR A 114 -15.14 -2.45 -3.68
C TYR A 114 -15.00 -2.30 -2.18
N SER A 115 -15.45 -1.17 -1.65
CA SER A 115 -15.41 -0.86 -0.23
C SER A 115 -16.80 -0.52 0.32
N ILE A 116 -17.03 -0.86 1.58
CA ILE A 116 -18.26 -0.52 2.31
C ILE A 116 -17.95 -0.28 3.78
N SER A 117 -18.59 0.73 4.35
CA SER A 117 -18.53 1.01 5.79
C SER A 117 -19.80 0.57 6.48
N VAL A 118 -19.64 -0.20 7.54
CA VAL A 118 -20.75 -0.68 8.37
C VAL A 118 -20.46 -0.30 9.83
N LYS A 119 -21.13 0.72 10.32
CA LYS A 119 -20.82 1.38 11.62
C LYS A 119 -19.37 1.86 11.64
N ASP A 120 -18.60 1.37 12.61
CA ASP A 120 -17.20 1.74 12.81
C ASP A 120 -16.22 0.86 12.01
N PHE A 121 -16.73 -0.09 11.22
CA PHE A 121 -15.91 -0.98 10.41
C PHE A 121 -15.93 -0.55 8.95
N ALA A 122 -14.74 -0.44 8.35
CA ALA A 122 -14.55 -0.31 6.93
C ALA A 122 -14.03 -1.66 6.37
N PHE A 123 -14.71 -2.16 5.35
CA PHE A 123 -14.35 -3.39 4.65
C PHE A 123 -13.96 -3.06 3.22
N GLU A 124 -12.97 -3.75 2.69
CA GLU A 124 -12.62 -3.67 1.27
C GLU A 124 -12.28 -5.05 0.74
N VAL A 125 -12.66 -5.31 -0.50
CA VAL A 125 -12.23 -6.47 -1.29
C VAL A 125 -11.76 -5.98 -2.64
N GLY A 126 -10.74 -6.61 -3.20
CA GLY A 126 -10.24 -6.20 -4.49
C GLY A 126 -9.38 -7.24 -5.17
N HIS A 127 -9.02 -6.91 -6.40
CA HIS A 127 -8.15 -7.68 -7.26
C HIS A 127 -7.02 -6.77 -7.73
N ILE A 128 -5.77 -7.24 -7.62
CA ILE A 128 -4.59 -6.57 -8.11
C ILE A 128 -3.97 -7.40 -9.22
N PHE A 129 -3.71 -6.79 -10.36
CA PHE A 129 -2.98 -7.36 -11.47
C PHE A 129 -1.64 -6.62 -11.60
N TYR A 130 -0.57 -7.26 -11.13
CA TYR A 130 0.80 -6.77 -11.22
C TYR A 130 1.37 -7.11 -12.59
N THR A 131 2.01 -6.15 -13.24
CA THR A 131 2.72 -6.37 -14.50
C THR A 131 4.15 -5.85 -14.42
N PHE A 132 5.09 -6.63 -14.93
CA PHE A 132 6.50 -6.33 -14.93
C PHE A 132 7.02 -6.18 -16.36
N PRO A 133 6.88 -4.99 -17.00
CA PRO A 133 7.16 -4.81 -18.44
C PRO A 133 8.59 -5.16 -18.84
N LYS A 134 9.55 -5.04 -17.90
CA LYS A 134 10.96 -5.35 -18.13
C LYS A 134 11.33 -6.81 -17.88
N ASN A 135 10.44 -7.58 -17.29
CA ASN A 135 10.65 -8.99 -17.00
C ASN A 135 9.88 -9.90 -17.97
N ASN A 136 10.10 -9.68 -19.29
CA ASN A 136 9.42 -10.39 -20.38
C ASN A 136 7.89 -10.34 -20.32
N GLY A 137 7.31 -9.32 -19.65
CA GLY A 137 5.88 -9.19 -19.48
C GLY A 137 5.28 -10.20 -18.49
N SER A 138 6.07 -10.68 -17.53
CA SER A 138 5.54 -11.51 -16.44
C SER A 138 4.50 -10.75 -15.63
N SER A 139 3.56 -11.45 -15.04
CA SER A 139 2.48 -10.86 -14.26
C SER A 139 2.10 -11.74 -13.07
N ASP A 140 1.69 -11.11 -11.98
CA ASP A 140 1.15 -11.75 -10.80
C ASP A 140 -0.27 -11.25 -10.54
N GLN A 141 -1.09 -12.00 -9.82
CA GLN A 141 -2.46 -11.61 -9.51
C GLN A 141 -2.82 -11.96 -8.07
N ASP A 142 -3.27 -10.95 -7.33
CA ASP A 142 -3.77 -11.10 -5.98
C ASP A 142 -5.28 -10.84 -5.91
N LEU A 143 -5.98 -11.66 -5.15
CA LEU A 143 -7.24 -11.27 -4.52
C LEU A 143 -6.95 -10.85 -3.09
N TYR A 144 -7.57 -9.77 -2.62
CA TYR A 144 -7.41 -9.34 -1.25
C TYR A 144 -8.73 -8.99 -0.58
N ALA A 145 -8.70 -9.05 0.75
CA ALA A 145 -9.74 -8.53 1.61
C ALA A 145 -9.11 -7.82 2.80
N SER A 146 -9.68 -6.72 3.21
CA SER A 146 -9.23 -5.96 4.37
C SER A 146 -10.40 -5.51 5.26
N VAL A 147 -10.08 -5.23 6.51
CA VAL A 147 -10.98 -4.63 7.49
C VAL A 147 -10.21 -3.65 8.35
N ALA A 148 -10.82 -2.50 8.64
CA ALA A 148 -10.34 -1.55 9.63
C ALA A 148 -11.46 -1.22 10.62
N TYR A 149 -11.10 -0.98 11.87
CA TYR A 149 -12.00 -0.50 12.90
C TYR A 149 -11.66 0.95 13.23
N ASN A 150 -12.58 1.85 12.88
CA ASN A 150 -12.39 3.28 12.99
C ASN A 150 -12.84 3.76 14.37
N ASN A 151 -11.94 4.36 15.12
CA ASN A 151 -12.25 5.04 16.37
C ASN A 151 -11.27 6.19 16.62
N ASP A 152 -11.62 7.07 17.54
CA ASP A 152 -10.86 8.30 17.79
C ASP A 152 -9.50 8.08 18.48
N ILE A 153 -9.18 6.86 18.92
CA ILE A 153 -7.97 6.58 19.70
C ILE A 153 -6.91 5.90 18.81
N ILE A 154 -7.28 4.82 18.16
CA ILE A 154 -6.39 4.03 17.31
C ILE A 154 -7.21 3.22 16.32
N THR A 155 -6.75 3.15 15.08
CA THR A 155 -7.39 2.37 14.01
C THR A 155 -6.64 1.05 13.81
N PRO A 156 -7.08 -0.06 14.41
CA PRO A 156 -6.56 -1.37 14.07
C PRO A 156 -7.10 -1.82 12.70
N SER A 157 -6.26 -2.52 11.96
CA SER A 157 -6.60 -3.06 10.65
C SER A 157 -6.00 -4.45 10.43
N ALA A 158 -6.60 -5.20 9.51
CA ALA A 158 -6.08 -6.47 9.04
C ALA A 158 -6.37 -6.63 7.56
N ALA A 159 -5.47 -7.26 6.83
CA ALA A 159 -5.70 -7.64 5.44
C ALA A 159 -5.10 -9.02 5.14
N ALA A 160 -5.70 -9.70 4.17
CA ALA A 160 -5.21 -10.94 3.61
C ALA A 160 -5.10 -10.79 2.10
N TYR A 161 -3.99 -11.26 1.54
CA TYR A 161 -3.69 -11.28 0.11
C TYR A 161 -3.45 -12.71 -0.32
N TRP A 162 -4.15 -13.13 -1.33
CA TRP A 162 -3.99 -14.44 -1.94
C TRP A 162 -3.50 -14.27 -3.38
N ASN A 163 -2.20 -14.55 -3.59
CA ASN A 163 -1.65 -14.65 -4.94
C ASN A 163 -2.05 -16.02 -5.51
N TYR A 164 -2.96 -16.00 -6.45
CA TYR A 164 -3.54 -17.20 -7.07
C TYR A 164 -3.00 -17.46 -8.48
N ASN A 165 -2.23 -16.54 -9.03
CA ASN A 165 -1.60 -16.67 -10.34
C ASN A 165 -0.29 -15.91 -10.36
N SER A 166 0.81 -16.64 -10.21
CA SER A 166 2.16 -16.10 -10.20
C SER A 166 2.93 -16.46 -11.47
N ALA A 167 3.72 -15.51 -11.98
CA ALA A 167 4.64 -15.71 -13.10
C ALA A 167 5.84 -16.60 -12.74
N HIS A 168 6.06 -16.85 -11.48
CA HIS A 168 7.06 -17.81 -11.00
C HIS A 168 6.39 -19.18 -10.92
N ASP A 169 7.08 -20.23 -11.38
CA ASP A 169 6.61 -21.65 -11.37
C ASP A 169 6.33 -22.21 -9.96
N ALA A 170 6.14 -21.35 -8.97
CA ALA A 170 5.75 -21.71 -7.61
C ALA A 170 4.28 -22.12 -7.54
N ASP A 171 3.93 -22.94 -6.56
CA ASP A 171 2.56 -23.35 -6.27
C ASP A 171 1.63 -22.12 -6.24
N PRO A 172 0.52 -22.09 -7.03
CA PRO A 172 -0.27 -20.88 -7.26
C PRO A 172 -1.14 -20.44 -6.08
N SER A 173 -0.79 -20.78 -4.85
CA SER A 173 -1.59 -20.45 -3.66
C SER A 173 -0.72 -19.87 -2.55
N VAL A 174 -0.28 -18.65 -2.75
CA VAL A 174 0.59 -17.93 -1.82
C VAL A 174 -0.23 -16.94 -1.01
N VAL A 175 -0.14 -16.98 0.32
CA VAL A 175 -0.94 -16.11 1.19
C VAL A 175 -0.05 -15.23 2.06
N TYR A 176 -0.37 -13.94 2.08
CA TYR A 176 0.23 -12.97 2.96
C TYR A 176 -0.84 -12.25 3.78
N PHE A 177 -0.59 -12.14 5.09
CA PHE A 177 -1.45 -11.40 6.02
C PHE A 177 -0.70 -10.20 6.57
N THR A 178 -1.43 -9.11 6.81
CA THR A 178 -0.89 -7.97 7.55
C THR A 178 -1.86 -7.51 8.62
N PHE A 179 -1.31 -7.05 9.74
CA PHE A 179 -2.03 -6.40 10.83
C PHE A 179 -1.42 -5.03 11.04
N GLY A 180 -2.25 -4.01 11.12
CA GLY A 180 -1.84 -2.63 11.24
C GLY A 180 -2.48 -1.93 12.44
N LEU A 181 -1.80 -0.91 12.92
CA LEU A 181 -2.30 0.07 13.86
C LEU A 181 -1.92 1.46 13.35
N SER A 182 -2.85 2.39 13.33
CA SER A 182 -2.58 3.78 12.99
C SER A 182 -3.37 4.72 13.90
N HIS A 183 -2.91 5.96 13.98
CA HIS A 183 -3.64 7.03 14.61
C HIS A 183 -3.42 8.31 13.82
N GLU A 184 -4.51 8.98 13.48
CA GLU A 184 -4.46 10.22 12.73
C GLU A 184 -4.83 11.38 13.65
N PHE A 185 -4.04 12.45 13.63
CA PHE A 185 -4.33 13.65 14.39
C PHE A 185 -3.88 14.92 13.66
N GLU A 186 -4.58 16.00 13.88
CA GLU A 186 -4.32 17.32 13.30
C GLU A 186 -3.77 18.28 14.37
N PRO A 187 -2.43 18.40 14.51
CA PRO A 187 -1.83 19.28 15.51
C PRO A 187 -2.06 20.77 15.21
N ILE A 188 -2.21 21.11 13.95
CA ILE A 188 -2.58 22.45 13.46
C ILE A 188 -3.48 22.31 12.23
N ASP A 189 -4.24 23.35 11.92
CA ASP A 189 -5.13 23.40 10.75
C ASP A 189 -4.39 22.94 9.48
N LYS A 190 -5.02 22.06 8.71
CA LYS A 190 -4.52 21.48 7.44
C LYS A 190 -3.29 20.57 7.53
N LEU A 191 -2.75 20.31 8.71
CA LEU A 191 -1.64 19.39 8.88
C LEU A 191 -2.13 18.13 9.59
N THR A 192 -2.12 17.02 8.90
CA THR A 192 -2.38 15.70 9.45
C THR A 192 -1.07 14.96 9.71
N ILE A 193 -0.93 14.33 10.86
CA ILE A 193 0.19 13.46 11.21
C ILE A 193 -0.36 12.07 11.56
N THR A 194 0.23 11.04 10.95
CA THR A 194 -0.23 9.65 11.08
C THR A 194 0.94 8.74 11.46
N PRO A 195 1.19 8.51 12.75
CA PRO A 195 2.03 7.40 13.19
C PRO A 195 1.34 6.06 12.91
N SER A 196 2.13 5.05 12.57
CA SER A 196 1.66 3.72 12.23
C SER A 196 2.63 2.62 12.62
N ALA A 197 2.10 1.41 12.77
CA ALA A 197 2.86 0.18 12.94
C ALA A 197 2.17 -0.97 12.23
N SER A 198 2.93 -1.90 11.67
CA SER A 198 2.38 -3.10 11.03
C SER A 198 3.24 -4.33 11.25
N LEU A 199 2.59 -5.49 11.13
CA LEU A 199 3.20 -6.83 11.19
C LEU A 199 2.71 -7.62 9.97
N GLY A 200 3.65 -8.22 9.23
CA GLY A 200 3.37 -9.09 8.09
C GLY A 200 3.62 -10.56 8.42
N PHE A 201 2.75 -11.43 7.93
CA PHE A 201 2.87 -12.89 8.07
C PHE A 201 2.69 -13.54 6.70
N GLY A 202 3.61 -14.40 6.32
CA GLY A 202 3.51 -15.22 5.13
C GLY A 202 3.38 -16.70 5.49
N ASP A 203 2.63 -17.44 4.70
CA ASP A 203 2.61 -18.89 4.81
C ASP A 203 3.90 -19.53 4.23
N ASN A 204 3.99 -20.85 4.23
CA ASN A 204 5.13 -21.56 3.69
C ASN A 204 5.34 -21.29 2.18
N ALA A 205 4.26 -21.21 1.41
CA ALA A 205 4.34 -20.88 -0.01
C ALA A 205 4.82 -19.45 -0.24
N TRP A 206 4.45 -18.49 0.64
CA TRP A 206 4.98 -17.14 0.62
C TRP A 206 6.49 -17.08 0.83
N SER A 207 7.02 -17.82 1.83
CA SER A 207 8.46 -17.85 2.08
C SER A 207 9.23 -18.44 0.90
N GLU A 208 8.70 -19.50 0.29
CA GLU A 208 9.27 -20.12 -0.92
C GLU A 208 9.21 -19.16 -2.14
N TYR A 209 8.07 -18.48 -2.33
CA TYR A 209 7.90 -17.48 -3.38
C TYR A 209 8.95 -16.37 -3.32
N VAL A 210 9.24 -15.84 -2.11
CA VAL A 210 10.18 -14.73 -1.94
C VAL A 210 11.63 -15.19 -1.93
N THR A 211 11.94 -16.29 -1.25
CA THR A 211 13.33 -16.73 -0.97
C THR A 211 13.78 -17.93 -1.77
N GLY A 212 12.84 -18.66 -2.40
CA GLY A 212 13.09 -19.94 -3.04
C GLY A 212 13.20 -21.10 -2.05
N VAL A 213 12.85 -20.90 -0.77
CA VAL A 213 12.95 -21.90 0.30
C VAL A 213 11.68 -21.89 1.15
N ASP A 214 11.06 -23.05 1.34
CA ASP A 214 9.98 -23.23 2.32
C ASP A 214 10.54 -23.07 3.73
N ALA A 215 10.27 -21.94 4.35
CA ALA A 215 10.65 -21.63 5.73
C ALA A 215 9.50 -21.88 6.73
N GLY A 216 8.35 -22.38 6.28
CA GLY A 216 7.13 -22.46 7.07
C GLY A 216 6.38 -21.13 7.14
N THR A 217 5.38 -21.08 7.99
CA THR A 217 4.64 -19.84 8.28
C THR A 217 5.48 -18.95 9.21
N GLU A 218 5.80 -17.75 8.78
CA GLU A 218 6.73 -16.86 9.47
C GLU A 218 6.14 -15.46 9.65
N LEU A 219 6.59 -14.77 10.71
CA LEU A 219 6.46 -13.31 10.84
C LEU A 219 7.48 -12.67 9.90
N THR A 220 7.01 -12.22 8.74
CA THR A 220 7.87 -11.83 7.62
C THR A 220 8.52 -10.50 7.84
N ASP A 221 7.73 -9.50 8.24
CA ASP A 221 8.20 -8.13 8.40
C ASP A 221 7.45 -7.39 9.50
N SER A 222 8.09 -6.37 9.99
CA SER A 222 7.51 -5.41 10.91
C SER A 222 7.92 -4.02 10.48
N THR A 223 6.99 -3.08 10.49
CA THR A 223 7.26 -1.69 10.10
C THR A 223 6.67 -0.75 11.15
N ILE A 224 7.42 0.27 11.49
CA ILE A 224 6.91 1.45 12.19
C ILE A 224 7.18 2.67 11.31
N GLY A 225 6.26 3.62 11.31
CA GLY A 225 6.39 4.80 10.46
C GLY A 225 5.63 6.00 10.98
N VAL A 226 5.90 7.12 10.35
CA VAL A 226 5.12 8.33 10.51
C VAL A 226 4.99 9.01 9.15
N ALA A 227 3.77 9.42 8.82
CA ALA A 227 3.48 10.26 7.68
C ALA A 227 2.97 11.61 8.15
N ALA A 228 3.19 12.65 7.35
CA ALA A 228 2.62 13.97 7.52
C ALA A 228 2.06 14.44 6.18
N ALA A 229 0.87 15.00 6.16
CA ALA A 229 0.22 15.58 4.99
C ALA A 229 -0.24 17.00 5.30
N TYR A 230 -0.03 17.92 4.38
CA TYR A 230 -0.47 19.30 4.48
C TYR A 230 -1.38 19.66 3.30
N ALA A 231 -2.63 20.03 3.58
CA ALA A 231 -3.58 20.47 2.58
C ALA A 231 -3.24 21.91 2.13
N ILE A 232 -2.69 22.05 0.93
CA ILE A 232 -2.39 23.36 0.33
C ILE A 232 -3.70 24.04 -0.06
N THR A 233 -4.59 23.28 -0.69
CA THR A 233 -5.96 23.67 -1.07
C THR A 233 -6.92 22.53 -0.76
N ASP A 234 -8.20 22.69 -1.02
CA ASP A 234 -9.20 21.63 -0.88
C ASP A 234 -8.95 20.44 -1.81
N ASN A 235 -8.17 20.64 -2.87
CA ASN A 235 -7.92 19.63 -3.91
C ASN A 235 -6.45 19.23 -4.04
N VAL A 236 -5.54 19.85 -3.27
CA VAL A 236 -4.09 19.60 -3.40
C VAL A 236 -3.46 19.44 -2.03
N SER A 237 -2.80 18.33 -1.81
CA SER A 237 -1.99 18.09 -0.63
C SER A 237 -0.56 17.71 -0.99
N VAL A 238 0.35 17.99 -0.06
CA VAL A 238 1.75 17.52 -0.11
C VAL A 238 2.07 16.80 1.18
N GLY A 239 2.90 15.78 1.11
CA GLY A 239 3.24 15.00 2.28
C GLY A 239 4.67 14.51 2.30
N ALA A 240 5.04 13.94 3.43
CA ALA A 240 6.30 13.24 3.62
C ALA A 240 6.09 12.06 4.56
N GLN A 241 6.91 11.01 4.39
CA GLN A 241 6.87 9.84 5.25
C GLN A 241 8.27 9.34 5.55
N ILE A 242 8.43 8.73 6.72
CA ILE A 242 9.61 7.97 7.10
C ILE A 242 9.17 6.68 7.79
N ASN A 243 9.81 5.58 7.42
CA ASN A 243 9.49 4.25 7.89
C ASN A 243 10.76 3.51 8.29
N TYR A 244 10.64 2.62 9.27
CA TYR A 244 11.65 1.65 9.63
C TYR A 244 11.04 0.26 9.55
N THR A 245 11.57 -0.56 8.64
CA THR A 245 11.15 -1.94 8.42
C THR A 245 12.27 -2.88 8.84
N TRP A 246 11.92 -3.97 9.54
CA TRP A 246 12.86 -5.03 9.90
C TRP A 246 12.21 -6.40 9.73
N ILE A 247 13.03 -7.43 9.59
CA ILE A 247 12.63 -8.83 9.48
C ILE A 247 12.78 -9.50 10.86
N PRO A 248 11.67 -9.80 11.56
CA PRO A 248 11.75 -10.39 12.90
C PRO A 248 12.23 -11.84 12.87
N SER A 249 11.82 -12.63 11.86
CA SER A 249 12.18 -14.04 11.74
C SER A 249 13.68 -14.22 11.54
N HIS A 250 14.30 -15.03 12.42
CA HIS A 250 15.69 -15.41 12.29
C HIS A 250 15.93 -16.24 11.02
N THR A 251 15.01 -17.14 10.70
CA THR A 251 15.07 -17.98 9.51
C THR A 251 15.09 -17.14 8.24
N LEU A 252 14.14 -16.19 8.11
CA LEU A 252 14.03 -15.34 6.94
C LEU A 252 15.22 -14.38 6.77
N ARG A 253 15.83 -13.92 7.86
CA ARG A 253 17.07 -13.12 7.79
C ARG A 253 18.22 -13.91 7.19
N HIS A 254 18.36 -15.20 7.53
CA HIS A 254 19.39 -16.06 6.93
C HIS A 254 19.12 -16.38 5.45
N LEU A 255 17.89 -16.25 4.99
CA LEU A 255 17.49 -16.45 3.60
C LEU A 255 17.52 -15.16 2.77
N ASP A 256 18.05 -14.07 3.33
CA ASP A 256 18.07 -12.72 2.68
C ASP A 256 16.68 -12.27 2.21
N TYR A 257 15.65 -12.50 3.03
CA TYR A 257 14.24 -12.20 2.71
C TYR A 257 14.04 -10.74 2.29
N MET A 258 14.62 -9.77 3.03
CA MET A 258 14.52 -8.36 2.67
C MET A 258 15.25 -8.06 1.34
N GLY A 259 16.28 -8.83 1.01
CA GLY A 259 17.13 -8.64 -0.13
C GLY A 259 18.32 -7.71 0.14
N CYS A 260 19.31 -7.77 -0.75
CA CYS A 260 20.53 -6.94 -0.68
C CYS A 260 21.39 -7.15 0.57
N GLY A 261 21.30 -8.31 1.23
CA GLY A 261 22.02 -8.61 2.47
C GLY A 261 21.55 -7.76 3.66
N LYS A 262 20.32 -7.25 3.62
CA LYS A 262 19.73 -6.43 4.69
C LYS A 262 18.63 -7.20 5.41
N ASP A 263 18.47 -6.90 6.68
CA ASP A 263 17.39 -7.39 7.54
C ASP A 263 16.59 -6.26 8.19
N GLN A 264 16.98 -5.01 7.89
CA GLN A 264 16.34 -3.79 8.36
C GLN A 264 16.66 -2.62 7.42
N LEU A 265 15.72 -1.69 7.28
CA LEU A 265 15.88 -0.51 6.42
C LEU A 265 15.08 0.67 6.97
N VAL A 266 15.70 1.87 6.95
CA VAL A 266 14.99 3.15 7.05
C VAL A 266 14.76 3.65 5.63
N TRP A 267 13.51 3.93 5.28
CA TRP A 267 13.12 4.42 3.97
C TRP A 267 12.00 5.45 4.10
N GLY A 268 11.80 6.24 3.07
CA GLY A 268 10.77 7.27 3.09
C GLY A 268 10.88 8.19 1.88
N GLY A 269 10.10 9.26 1.91
CA GLY A 269 10.07 10.21 0.82
C GLY A 269 8.99 11.25 0.95
N VAL A 270 8.63 11.85 -0.19
CA VAL A 270 7.64 12.92 -0.29
C VAL A 270 6.58 12.56 -1.32
N ASN A 271 5.39 13.12 -1.14
CA ASN A 271 4.30 12.92 -2.09
C ASN A 271 3.55 14.23 -2.38
N CYS A 272 2.77 14.18 -3.46
CA CYS A 272 1.80 15.19 -3.82
C CYS A 272 0.54 14.49 -4.32
N THR A 273 -0.64 14.93 -3.86
CA THR A 273 -1.93 14.36 -4.24
C THR A 273 -2.86 15.45 -4.75
N PHE A 274 -3.59 15.14 -5.81
CA PHE A 274 -4.63 15.96 -6.42
C PHE A 274 -5.93 15.18 -6.43
N SER A 275 -6.99 15.71 -5.80
CA SER A 275 -8.31 15.07 -5.69
C SER A 275 -9.39 15.95 -6.30
N PHE A 276 -10.28 15.36 -7.13
CA PHE A 276 -11.35 16.05 -7.86
C PHE A 276 -12.67 15.30 -7.81
#